data_222fe1caec8660bf34dad20e3388f7c6
#
_entry.id   222fe1caec8660bf34dad20e3388f7c6
#
_cell.length_a   1.000
_cell.length_b   1.000
_cell.length_c   1.000
_cell.angle_alpha   90.00
_cell.angle_beta   90.00
_cell.angle_gamma   90.00
#
_symmetry.space_group_name_H-M   'P 1'
#
loop_
_entity.id
_entity.type
_entity.pdbx_description
1 polymer ?
#
loop_
_entity_poly.entity_id
_entity_poly.type
_entity_poly.pdbx_seq_one_letter_code
_entity_poly.pdbx_strand_id
1 'polypeptide(L)'
;AILPPFVIVSEIIPTFSRKPLFGYQAMVYAIASIAFLSFIVWAHHMFTVGMPLGGELFFMYATMLIAVPTGIKVFTWVFTMWRGSMTFETPMLFALGFVILFTIGGFSGLMLAIVPADFQYHDTYFVVAHFHYVLVTGAIFSIMAATYYWLPKWTGRMYNETLGKWHFWLSTISVNVLFFPQHFLGLAG
;
A
#
# COMPACT_ATOMS: atom_id res chain seq x y z
N ALA A 1 -9.31 -0.66 -6.10
CA ALA A 1 -8.65 -1.89 -5.63
C ALA A 1 -8.08 -1.75 -4.22
N ILE A 2 -7.50 -0.60 -3.81
CA ILE A 2 -6.75 -0.47 -2.55
C ILE A 2 -7.62 -0.18 -1.30
N LEU A 3 -8.84 0.31 -1.44
CA LEU A 3 -9.68 0.67 -0.28
C LEU A 3 -10.04 -0.53 0.60
N PRO A 4 -10.46 -1.70 0.06
CA PRO A 4 -10.69 -2.90 0.88
C PRO A 4 -9.43 -3.34 1.66
N PRO A 5 -8.21 -3.43 1.05
CA PRO A 5 -6.96 -3.61 1.77
C PRO A 5 -6.77 -2.72 2.99
N PHE A 6 -7.06 -1.44 2.87
CA PHE A 6 -6.95 -0.49 3.97
C PHE A 6 -7.86 -0.84 5.15
N VAL A 7 -9.09 -1.28 4.87
CA VAL A 7 -10.04 -1.71 5.90
C VAL A 7 -9.58 -3.00 6.58
N ILE A 8 -9.16 -4.00 5.78
CA ILE A 8 -8.64 -5.28 6.28
C ILE A 8 -7.49 -5.06 7.27
N VAL A 9 -6.49 -4.28 6.88
CA VAL A 9 -5.31 -4.02 7.71
C VAL A 9 -5.69 -3.21 8.96
N SER A 10 -6.67 -2.30 8.84
CA SER A 10 -7.20 -1.52 9.98
C SER A 10 -8.02 -2.35 10.98
N GLU A 11 -8.44 -3.56 10.62
CA GLU A 11 -9.04 -4.54 11.52
C GLU A 11 -7.97 -5.43 12.18
N ILE A 12 -7.00 -5.90 11.39
CA ILE A 12 -5.99 -6.86 11.83
C ILE A 12 -4.98 -6.23 12.80
N ILE A 13 -4.45 -5.05 12.47
CA ILE A 13 -3.42 -4.38 13.30
C ILE A 13 -3.93 -4.11 14.73
N PRO A 14 -5.12 -3.52 14.96
CA PRO A 14 -5.64 -3.34 16.31
C PRO A 14 -5.80 -4.64 17.08
N THR A 15 -6.30 -5.69 16.42
CA THR A 15 -6.50 -7.01 17.02
C THR A 15 -5.20 -7.58 17.57
N PHE A 16 -4.14 -7.61 16.76
CA PHE A 16 -2.85 -8.17 17.15
C PHE A 16 -1.95 -7.20 17.94
N SER A 17 -2.31 -5.93 18.00
CA SER A 17 -1.68 -4.94 18.88
C SER A 17 -2.38 -4.80 20.23
N ARG A 18 -3.57 -5.42 20.40
CA ARG A 18 -4.44 -5.33 21.58
C ARG A 18 -4.74 -3.89 21.97
N LYS A 19 -4.94 -3.04 20.97
CA LYS A 19 -5.27 -1.63 21.12
C LYS A 19 -6.37 -1.24 20.14
N PRO A 20 -7.22 -0.26 20.48
CA PRO A 20 -8.13 0.33 19.51
C PRO A 20 -7.35 1.04 18.39
N LEU A 21 -7.96 1.13 17.21
CA LEU A 21 -7.39 1.87 16.10
C LEU A 21 -7.17 3.33 16.50
N PHE A 22 -5.93 3.78 16.43
CA PHE A 22 -5.59 5.17 16.71
C PHE A 22 -6.24 6.10 15.69
N GLY A 23 -6.90 7.15 16.15
CA GLY A 23 -7.47 8.16 15.26
C GLY A 23 -8.55 7.62 14.31
N TYR A 24 -9.48 6.79 14.76
CA TYR A 24 -10.53 6.17 13.95
C TYR A 24 -11.23 7.16 13.00
N GLN A 25 -11.63 8.32 13.49
CA GLN A 25 -12.30 9.35 12.69
C GLN A 25 -11.38 9.86 11.54
N ALA A 26 -10.12 10.11 11.86
CA ALA A 26 -9.14 10.53 10.86
C ALA A 26 -8.95 9.46 9.77
N MET A 27 -8.97 8.18 10.17
CA MET A 27 -8.91 7.05 9.21
C MET A 27 -10.13 7.03 8.29
N VAL A 28 -11.35 7.24 8.81
CA VAL A 28 -12.59 7.28 8.01
C VAL A 28 -12.54 8.42 7.00
N TYR A 29 -12.19 9.63 7.45
CA TYR A 29 -12.07 10.78 6.56
C TYR A 29 -10.95 10.60 5.52
N ALA A 30 -9.84 9.98 5.88
CA ALA A 30 -8.75 9.68 4.96
C ALA A 30 -9.21 8.70 3.86
N ILE A 31 -9.96 7.65 4.20
CA ILE A 31 -10.51 6.69 3.23
C ILE A 31 -11.48 7.40 2.28
N ALA A 32 -12.41 8.20 2.82
CA ALA A 32 -13.38 8.94 2.02
C ALA A 32 -12.70 9.95 1.08
N SER A 33 -11.67 10.66 1.58
CA SER A 33 -10.89 11.60 0.78
C SER A 33 -10.15 10.91 -0.38
N ILE A 34 -9.51 9.76 -0.13
CA ILE A 34 -8.85 8.98 -1.17
C ILE A 34 -9.87 8.51 -2.21
N ALA A 35 -11.04 8.02 -1.78
CA ALA A 35 -12.09 7.58 -2.69
C ALA A 35 -12.52 8.73 -3.61
N PHE A 36 -12.78 9.91 -3.06
CA PHE A 36 -13.18 11.08 -3.84
C PHE A 36 -12.07 11.55 -4.78
N LEU A 37 -10.85 11.77 -4.27
CA LEU A 37 -9.73 12.27 -5.05
C LEU A 37 -9.36 11.33 -6.20
N SER A 38 -9.51 10.02 -6.02
CA SER A 38 -9.20 9.01 -7.06
C SER A 38 -9.99 9.21 -8.36
N PHE A 39 -11.16 9.85 -8.30
CA PHE A 39 -11.96 10.12 -9.50
C PHE A 39 -11.46 11.31 -10.33
N ILE A 40 -10.59 12.14 -9.80
CA ILE A 40 -10.15 13.39 -10.45
C ILE A 40 -8.65 13.39 -10.83
N VAL A 41 -7.98 12.23 -10.76
CA VAL A 41 -6.51 12.15 -10.96
C VAL A 41 -6.07 11.19 -12.07
N TRP A 42 -6.99 10.58 -12.82
CA TRP A 42 -6.68 9.50 -13.78
C TRP A 42 -5.63 9.87 -14.83
N ALA A 43 -5.54 11.14 -15.23
CA ALA A 43 -4.65 11.56 -16.31
C ALA A 43 -3.18 11.70 -15.88
N HIS A 44 -2.84 11.32 -14.66
CA HIS A 44 -1.43 11.12 -14.28
C HIS A 44 -0.77 9.95 -15.04
N HIS A 45 -1.56 9.11 -15.71
CA HIS A 45 -1.06 8.10 -16.65
C HIS A 45 -0.85 8.65 -18.06
N MET A 46 -1.04 9.95 -18.28
CA MET A 46 -1.09 10.57 -19.60
C MET A 46 -0.16 11.78 -19.74
N PHE A 47 0.84 11.93 -18.87
CA PHE A 47 1.72 13.10 -18.88
C PHE A 47 2.54 13.22 -20.17
N THR A 48 2.81 12.12 -20.88
CA THR A 48 3.62 12.10 -22.11
C THR A 48 2.82 12.15 -23.42
N VAL A 49 1.50 12.31 -23.36
CA VAL A 49 0.64 12.35 -24.56
C VAL A 49 0.55 13.73 -25.22
N GLY A 50 1.25 14.73 -24.69
CA GLY A 50 1.17 16.11 -25.18
C GLY A 50 0.04 16.92 -24.53
N MET A 51 -0.23 16.71 -23.27
CA MET A 51 -1.22 17.44 -22.49
C MET A 51 -0.80 18.93 -22.37
N PRO A 52 -1.76 19.88 -22.40
CA PRO A 52 -1.43 21.28 -22.10
C PRO A 52 -0.89 21.44 -20.68
N LEU A 53 0.06 22.37 -20.49
CA LEU A 53 0.72 22.63 -19.22
C LEU A 53 -0.27 22.78 -18.04
N GLY A 54 -1.39 23.49 -18.25
CA GLY A 54 -2.43 23.63 -17.22
C GLY A 54 -3.04 22.30 -16.78
N GLY A 55 -3.19 21.35 -17.70
CA GLY A 55 -3.65 19.98 -17.41
C GLY A 55 -2.59 19.19 -16.64
N GLU A 56 -1.33 19.25 -17.07
CA GLU A 56 -0.22 18.59 -16.37
C GLU A 56 -0.11 19.08 -14.93
N LEU A 57 -0.11 20.37 -14.69
CA LEU A 57 -0.05 20.95 -13.35
C LEU A 57 -1.26 20.54 -12.50
N PHE A 58 -2.48 20.58 -13.06
CA PHE A 58 -3.68 20.16 -12.34
C PHE A 58 -3.57 18.70 -11.88
N PHE A 59 -3.29 17.77 -12.80
CA PHE A 59 -3.23 16.35 -12.47
C PHE A 59 -2.03 16.01 -11.58
N MET A 60 -0.91 16.71 -11.72
CA MET A 60 0.24 16.59 -10.82
C MET A 60 -0.15 16.94 -9.38
N TYR A 61 -0.67 18.13 -9.14
CA TYR A 61 -1.03 18.57 -7.79
C TYR A 61 -2.20 17.78 -7.21
N ALA A 62 -3.22 17.46 -7.99
CA ALA A 62 -4.34 16.63 -7.54
C ALA A 62 -3.88 15.23 -7.14
N THR A 63 -2.94 14.63 -7.89
CA THR A 63 -2.36 13.33 -7.57
C THR A 63 -1.49 13.39 -6.32
N MET A 64 -0.63 14.40 -6.19
CA MET A 64 0.19 14.60 -4.99
C MET A 64 -0.65 14.81 -3.73
N LEU A 65 -1.83 15.40 -3.85
CA LEU A 65 -2.73 15.62 -2.72
C LEU A 65 -3.19 14.31 -2.08
N ILE A 66 -3.26 13.20 -2.84
CA ILE A 66 -3.61 11.87 -2.30
C ILE A 66 -2.57 11.37 -1.29
N ALA A 67 -1.34 11.84 -1.36
CA ALA A 67 -0.29 11.48 -0.41
C ALA A 67 -0.63 11.91 1.03
N VAL A 68 -1.37 13.00 1.22
CA VAL A 68 -1.76 13.51 2.54
C VAL A 68 -2.66 12.53 3.29
N PRO A 69 -3.86 12.17 2.80
CA PRO A 69 -4.71 11.20 3.48
C PRO A 69 -4.06 9.81 3.57
N THR A 70 -3.24 9.43 2.58
CA THR A 70 -2.50 8.16 2.63
C THR A 70 -1.47 8.17 3.77
N GLY A 71 -0.74 9.26 3.95
CA GLY A 71 0.18 9.45 5.08
C GLY A 71 -0.51 9.38 6.43
N ILE A 72 -1.69 10.01 6.57
CA ILE A 72 -2.52 9.91 7.78
C ILE A 72 -2.80 8.44 8.12
N LYS A 73 -3.12 7.61 7.12
CA LYS A 73 -3.40 6.18 7.33
C LYS A 73 -2.16 5.43 7.82
N VAL A 74 -1.02 5.64 7.19
CA VAL A 74 0.25 4.99 7.59
C VAL A 74 0.58 5.37 9.04
N PHE A 75 0.51 6.64 9.41
CA PHE A 75 0.72 7.08 10.78
C PHE A 75 -0.29 6.48 11.76
N THR A 76 -1.57 6.39 11.38
CA THR A 76 -2.61 5.75 12.19
C THR A 76 -2.25 4.28 12.48
N TRP A 77 -1.79 3.51 11.52
CA TRP A 77 -1.35 2.12 11.73
C TRP A 77 -0.12 2.05 12.63
N VAL A 78 0.87 2.91 12.41
CA VAL A 78 2.09 2.97 13.24
C VAL A 78 1.75 3.33 14.68
N PHE A 79 0.92 4.34 14.91
CA PHE A 79 0.52 4.74 16.27
C PHE A 79 -0.42 3.73 16.94
N THR A 80 -1.18 2.95 16.18
CA THR A 80 -1.94 1.82 16.73
C THR A 80 -0.99 0.76 17.28
N MET A 81 0.09 0.46 16.59
CA MET A 81 1.12 -0.48 17.04
C MET A 81 2.00 0.08 18.16
N TRP A 82 2.21 1.39 18.20
CA TRP A 82 3.06 2.04 19.19
C TRP A 82 2.59 1.76 20.62
N ARG A 83 3.48 1.21 21.45
CA ARG A 83 3.17 0.77 22.82
C ARG A 83 2.02 -0.23 22.92
N GLY A 84 1.75 -0.99 21.88
CA GLY A 84 0.81 -2.11 21.90
C GLY A 84 1.48 -3.39 22.36
N SER A 85 0.68 -4.33 22.88
CA SER A 85 1.13 -5.71 23.17
C SER A 85 1.04 -6.53 21.90
N MET A 86 1.98 -6.31 20.98
CA MET A 86 1.95 -6.95 19.66
C MET A 86 2.28 -8.43 19.73
N THR A 87 1.52 -9.20 18.96
CA THR A 87 1.82 -10.60 18.67
C THR A 87 1.99 -10.76 17.16
N PHE A 88 2.87 -11.69 16.75
CA PHE A 88 3.33 -11.80 15.37
C PHE A 88 2.89 -13.15 14.74
N GLU A 89 1.59 -13.39 14.78
CA GLU A 89 0.97 -14.46 14.02
C GLU A 89 0.91 -14.10 12.53
N THR A 90 0.72 -15.11 11.69
CA THR A 90 0.74 -14.97 10.22
C THR A 90 -0.09 -13.81 9.68
N PRO A 91 -1.35 -13.55 10.13
CA PRO A 91 -2.11 -12.40 9.66
C PRO A 91 -1.43 -11.07 9.96
N MET A 92 -0.83 -10.93 11.15
CA MET A 92 -0.14 -9.70 11.54
C MET A 92 1.14 -9.49 10.75
N LEU A 93 1.88 -10.55 10.42
CA LEU A 93 3.07 -10.45 9.58
C LEU A 93 2.72 -9.91 8.20
N PHE A 94 1.67 -10.43 7.56
CA PHE A 94 1.20 -9.91 6.28
C PHE A 94 0.70 -8.46 6.37
N ALA A 95 0.03 -8.08 7.47
CA ALA A 95 -0.40 -6.71 7.70
C ALA A 95 0.80 -5.75 7.89
N LEU A 96 1.85 -6.18 8.60
CA LEU A 96 3.10 -5.42 8.73
C LEU A 96 3.83 -5.31 7.40
N GLY A 97 3.93 -6.41 6.66
CA GLY A 97 4.48 -6.43 5.30
C GLY A 97 3.75 -5.43 4.40
N PHE A 98 2.41 -5.42 4.47
CA PHE A 98 1.60 -4.40 3.79
C PHE A 98 2.03 -2.98 4.19
N VAL A 99 2.06 -2.64 5.47
CA VAL A 99 2.36 -1.25 5.91
C VAL A 99 3.74 -0.81 5.42
N ILE A 100 4.75 -1.66 5.56
CA ILE A 100 6.13 -1.31 5.18
C ILE A 100 6.27 -1.20 3.65
N LEU A 101 5.87 -2.24 2.93
CA LEU A 101 6.12 -2.32 1.49
C LEU A 101 5.19 -1.40 0.70
N PHE A 102 3.92 -1.26 1.12
CA PHE A 102 3.01 -0.28 0.56
C PHE A 102 3.54 1.16 0.73
N THR A 103 4.18 1.47 1.87
CA THR A 103 4.78 2.79 2.08
C THR A 103 5.93 3.06 1.11
N ILE A 104 6.77 2.06 0.83
CA ILE A 104 7.82 2.16 -0.21
C ILE A 104 7.18 2.42 -1.58
N GLY A 105 6.12 1.67 -1.93
CA GLY A 105 5.33 1.89 -3.14
C GLY A 105 4.69 3.28 -3.20
N GLY A 106 4.26 3.82 -2.06
CA GLY A 106 3.72 5.17 -1.95
C GLY A 106 4.76 6.25 -2.26
N PHE A 107 6.00 6.09 -1.81
CA PHE A 107 7.08 7.02 -2.14
C PHE A 107 7.43 6.99 -3.63
N SER A 108 7.52 5.82 -4.25
CA SER A 108 7.73 5.74 -5.70
C SER A 108 6.55 6.33 -6.49
N GLY A 109 5.31 6.17 -5.99
CA GLY A 109 4.12 6.81 -6.55
C GLY A 109 4.14 8.33 -6.47
N LEU A 110 4.65 8.87 -5.35
CA LEU A 110 4.83 10.32 -5.22
C LEU A 110 5.85 10.87 -6.23
N MET A 111 6.93 10.12 -6.51
CA MET A 111 7.88 10.48 -7.56
C MET A 111 7.23 10.49 -8.94
N LEU A 112 6.42 9.49 -9.27
CA LEU A 112 5.67 9.39 -10.53
C LEU A 112 4.58 10.46 -10.67
N ALA A 113 4.04 10.97 -9.56
CA ALA A 113 3.07 12.05 -9.59
C ALA A 113 3.66 13.39 -10.09
N ILE A 114 4.97 13.56 -10.03
CA ILE A 114 5.68 14.78 -10.41
C ILE A 114 5.99 14.73 -11.89
N VAL A 115 5.35 15.59 -12.70
CA VAL A 115 5.46 15.58 -14.17
C VAL A 115 6.90 15.54 -14.69
N PRO A 116 7.82 16.42 -14.27
CA PRO A 116 9.21 16.38 -14.74
C PRO A 116 9.92 15.06 -14.42
N ALA A 117 9.57 14.40 -13.30
CA ALA A 117 10.13 13.11 -12.95
C ALA A 117 9.48 11.99 -13.79
N ASP A 118 8.17 12.07 -14.02
CA ASP A 118 7.45 11.07 -14.81
C ASP A 118 7.90 11.04 -16.28
N PHE A 119 8.34 12.15 -16.85
CA PHE A 119 8.95 12.17 -18.18
C PHE A 119 10.17 11.24 -18.28
N GLN A 120 10.88 11.02 -17.18
CA GLN A 120 12.00 10.08 -17.13
C GLN A 120 11.55 8.64 -16.86
N TYR A 121 10.47 8.47 -16.07
CA TYR A 121 10.05 7.16 -15.56
C TYR A 121 8.90 6.53 -16.33
N HIS A 122 8.17 7.32 -17.12
CA HIS A 122 6.99 6.88 -17.86
C HIS A 122 7.33 5.71 -18.80
N ASP A 123 6.47 4.70 -18.81
CA ASP A 123 6.64 3.46 -19.59
C ASP A 123 7.98 2.71 -19.34
N THR A 124 8.56 2.88 -18.15
CA THR A 124 9.76 2.14 -17.73
C THR A 124 9.44 1.12 -16.63
N TYR A 125 10.41 0.28 -16.31
CA TYR A 125 10.31 -0.67 -15.20
C TYR A 125 10.19 0.00 -13.81
N PHE A 126 10.47 1.30 -13.70
CA PHE A 126 10.19 2.05 -12.47
C PHE A 126 8.68 2.07 -12.16
N VAL A 127 7.83 2.26 -13.17
CA VAL A 127 6.37 2.20 -13.02
C VAL A 127 5.93 0.80 -12.65
N VAL A 128 6.52 -0.23 -13.28
CA VAL A 128 6.24 -1.64 -12.96
C VAL A 128 6.59 -1.96 -11.51
N ALA A 129 7.74 -1.51 -11.03
CA ALA A 129 8.14 -1.65 -9.64
C ALA A 129 7.14 -0.97 -8.70
N HIS A 130 6.79 0.28 -9.00
CA HIS A 130 5.83 1.05 -8.22
C HIS A 130 4.50 0.31 -8.02
N PHE A 131 3.82 -0.05 -9.11
CA PHE A 131 2.49 -0.64 -8.96
C PHE A 131 2.51 -2.05 -8.38
N HIS A 132 3.62 -2.81 -8.53
CA HIS A 132 3.74 -4.10 -7.84
C HIS A 132 3.93 -3.92 -6.32
N TYR A 133 4.63 -2.89 -5.87
CA TYR A 133 4.67 -2.54 -4.44
C TYR A 133 3.31 -2.07 -3.92
N VAL A 134 2.49 -1.42 -4.74
CA VAL A 134 1.14 -1.00 -4.33
C VAL A 134 0.12 -2.15 -4.43
N LEU A 135 0.14 -2.95 -5.50
CA LEU A 135 -0.87 -4.00 -5.73
C LEU A 135 -0.48 -5.33 -5.08
N VAL A 136 0.74 -5.83 -5.28
CA VAL A 136 1.12 -7.14 -4.72
C VAL A 136 1.28 -7.03 -3.21
N THR A 137 2.11 -6.11 -2.73
CA THR A 137 2.30 -5.96 -1.29
C THR A 137 1.15 -5.20 -0.62
N GLY A 138 0.39 -4.42 -1.37
CA GLY A 138 -0.84 -3.79 -0.91
C GLY A 138 -2.02 -4.76 -0.95
N ALA A 139 -2.61 -4.99 -2.12
CA ALA A 139 -3.85 -5.76 -2.21
C ALA A 139 -3.65 -7.24 -1.88
N ILE A 140 -2.64 -7.92 -2.45
CA ILE A 140 -2.48 -9.37 -2.25
C ILE A 140 -2.06 -9.68 -0.81
N PHE A 141 -1.11 -8.93 -0.22
CA PHE A 141 -0.72 -9.16 1.18
C PHE A 141 -1.88 -8.95 2.14
N SER A 142 -2.73 -7.95 1.90
CA SER A 142 -3.92 -7.75 2.73
C SER A 142 -4.95 -8.86 2.55
N ILE A 143 -5.13 -9.41 1.34
CA ILE A 143 -6.00 -10.58 1.09
C ILE A 143 -5.45 -11.81 1.80
N MET A 144 -4.13 -12.04 1.77
CA MET A 144 -3.51 -13.14 2.52
C MET A 144 -3.69 -12.94 4.03
N ALA A 145 -3.47 -11.74 4.54
CA ALA A 145 -3.74 -11.41 5.94
C ALA A 145 -5.19 -11.71 6.32
N ALA A 146 -6.15 -11.28 5.49
CA ALA A 146 -7.58 -11.54 5.66
C ALA A 146 -7.90 -13.03 5.67
N THR A 147 -7.33 -13.77 4.71
CA THR A 147 -7.55 -15.22 4.60
C THR A 147 -7.08 -15.93 5.86
N TYR A 148 -5.85 -15.68 6.31
CA TYR A 148 -5.34 -16.28 7.55
C TYR A 148 -6.12 -15.85 8.80
N TYR A 149 -6.62 -14.60 8.82
CA TYR A 149 -7.37 -14.06 9.96
C TYR A 149 -8.79 -14.62 10.06
N TRP A 150 -9.51 -14.72 8.94
CA TRP A 150 -10.91 -15.14 8.93
C TRP A 150 -11.12 -16.63 8.63
N LEU A 151 -10.18 -17.32 7.97
CA LEU A 151 -10.33 -18.75 7.65
C LEU A 151 -10.64 -19.62 8.89
N PRO A 152 -9.97 -19.46 10.04
CA PRO A 152 -10.32 -20.19 11.25
C PRO A 152 -11.76 -19.94 11.73
N LYS A 153 -12.24 -18.70 11.57
CA LYS A 153 -13.61 -18.32 11.94
C LYS A 153 -14.65 -18.95 11.02
N TRP A 154 -14.34 -19.08 9.71
CA TRP A 154 -15.25 -19.68 8.74
C TRP A 154 -15.29 -21.21 8.81
N THR A 155 -14.16 -21.84 9.07
CA THR A 155 -14.01 -23.30 8.97
C THR A 155 -14.00 -24.00 10.32
N GLY A 156 -13.82 -23.26 11.42
CA GLY A 156 -13.61 -23.84 12.76
C GLY A 156 -12.28 -24.58 12.92
N ARG A 157 -11.36 -24.46 11.96
CA ARG A 157 -10.07 -25.16 11.96
C ARG A 157 -8.93 -24.15 11.83
N MET A 158 -7.90 -24.30 12.69
CA MET A 158 -6.70 -23.49 12.62
C MET A 158 -5.75 -24.05 11.54
N TYR A 159 -5.13 -23.14 10.78
CA TYR A 159 -4.04 -23.48 9.85
C TYR A 159 -2.73 -23.78 10.60
N ASN A 160 -1.73 -24.33 9.90
CA ASN A 160 -0.40 -24.51 10.46
C ASN A 160 0.36 -23.16 10.47
N GLU A 161 0.59 -22.63 11.66
CA GLU A 161 1.22 -21.31 11.86
C GLU A 161 2.66 -21.26 11.31
N THR A 162 3.41 -22.36 11.44
CA THR A 162 4.79 -22.42 10.91
C THR A 162 4.81 -22.31 9.39
N LEU A 163 3.92 -23.04 8.70
CA LEU A 163 3.79 -22.95 7.25
C LEU A 163 3.28 -21.56 6.82
N GLY A 164 2.37 -20.95 7.60
CA GLY A 164 1.91 -19.59 7.37
C GLY A 164 3.04 -18.56 7.43
N LYS A 165 3.93 -18.67 8.42
CA LYS A 165 5.11 -17.82 8.55
C LYS A 165 6.11 -18.04 7.41
N TRP A 166 6.34 -19.28 7.00
CA TRP A 166 7.14 -19.58 5.80
C TRP A 166 6.55 -18.93 4.55
N HIS A 167 5.24 -19.04 4.35
CA HIS A 167 4.55 -18.39 3.23
C HIS A 167 4.80 -16.89 3.24
N PHE A 168 4.66 -16.21 4.39
CA PHE A 168 4.94 -14.78 4.49
C PHE A 168 6.37 -14.44 4.10
N TRP A 169 7.37 -15.12 4.68
CA TRP A 169 8.77 -14.79 4.44
C TRP A 169 9.20 -15.07 3.01
N LEU A 170 8.81 -16.20 2.44
CA LEU A 170 9.10 -16.53 1.04
C LEU A 170 8.46 -15.49 0.10
N SER A 171 7.20 -15.14 0.32
CA SER A 171 6.52 -14.13 -0.48
C SER A 171 7.19 -12.75 -0.38
N THR A 172 7.53 -12.33 0.84
CA THR A 172 8.17 -11.03 1.07
C THR A 172 9.55 -10.96 0.42
N ILE A 173 10.38 -11.97 0.60
CA ILE A 173 11.71 -12.01 -0.01
C ILE A 173 11.60 -12.04 -1.53
N SER A 174 10.75 -12.91 -2.09
CA SER A 174 10.59 -13.06 -3.55
C SER A 174 10.11 -11.76 -4.21
N VAL A 175 9.14 -11.09 -3.62
CA VAL A 175 8.63 -9.81 -4.15
C VAL A 175 9.72 -8.74 -4.14
N ASN A 176 10.48 -8.64 -3.06
CA ASN A 176 11.55 -7.64 -2.98
C ASN A 176 12.71 -7.95 -3.93
N VAL A 177 13.13 -9.21 -4.05
CA VAL A 177 14.19 -9.62 -4.98
C VAL A 177 13.78 -9.36 -6.43
N LEU A 178 12.50 -9.56 -6.75
CA LEU A 178 11.99 -9.39 -8.12
C LEU A 178 11.73 -7.90 -8.46
N PHE A 179 11.02 -7.16 -7.61
CA PHE A 179 10.50 -5.84 -7.98
C PHE A 179 11.35 -4.68 -7.47
N PHE A 180 12.09 -4.81 -6.36
CA PHE A 180 12.89 -3.70 -5.88
C PHE A 180 14.00 -3.27 -6.86
N PRO A 181 14.77 -4.19 -7.48
CA PRO A 181 15.77 -3.82 -8.48
C PRO A 181 15.18 -3.15 -9.72
N GLN A 182 13.90 -3.38 -10.03
CA GLN A 182 13.25 -2.79 -11.19
C GLN A 182 13.11 -1.26 -11.09
N HIS A 183 13.13 -0.67 -9.88
CA HIS A 183 13.22 0.77 -9.74
C HIS A 183 14.51 1.31 -10.37
N PHE A 184 15.63 0.65 -10.13
CA PHE A 184 16.93 1.05 -10.70
C PHE A 184 17.03 0.73 -12.19
N LEU A 185 16.47 -0.38 -12.62
CA LEU A 185 16.41 -0.73 -14.03
C LEU A 185 15.60 0.32 -14.82
N GLY A 186 14.48 0.79 -14.27
CA GLY A 186 13.70 1.86 -14.88
C GLY A 186 14.38 3.23 -14.90
N LEU A 187 15.33 3.47 -13.99
CA LEU A 187 16.17 4.68 -14.02
C LEU A 187 17.26 4.62 -15.09
N ALA A 188 17.69 3.43 -15.45
CA ALA A 188 18.74 3.22 -16.46
C ALA A 188 18.22 3.33 -17.91
N GLY A 189 16.90 3.30 -18.14
CA GLY A 189 16.25 3.39 -19.45
C GLY A 189 15.63 2.10 -19.92
#